data_12905f06e45ee19fce1eb8c22b904889
#
_entry.id   12905f06e45ee19fce1eb8c22b904889
#
_cell.length_a   1.000
_cell.length_b   1.000
_cell.length_c   1.000
_cell.angle_alpha   90.00
_cell.angle_beta   90.00
_cell.angle_gamma   90.00
#
_symmetry.space_group_name_H-M   'P 1'
#
loop_
_entity.id
_entity.type
_entity.pdbx_description
1 polymer ?
#
loop_
_entity_poly.entity_id
_entity_poly.type
_entity_poly.pdbx_seq_one_letter_code
_entity_poly.pdbx_strand_id
1 'polypeptide(L)'
;MNGTKIASKAKAQLANFMGKVFTHFSKPTRRFIEECIYGIQASGDTKLSSIVRAIDDDIRPIYTEKRLSRNLNNDALAAPIEQTILKDGARSVTSDTLLLVDPTEIRKEFSYKMQYVTRVRDASRSSKENCEVLVNGYHGCMVAACRIGGRKTIPLALRLWSSRAPGFKGENDEVLNIIKSVYDATGGKGVMVYDRGGDRPAFYAYLIENNRNFIIRLKGRSVISWKGMHYVHDLAKECIMRHSHHVTFDSHGKECNVPISFGAMPIRLPMHPDKELHLVVVKGFGKDPMMLITSLPTDSSFKSQWRIVQGYLSRWRIEETIRFVKQSYGFENLRVMSYASIRNMAALVLVSAYFATVWIGRNVRHEILAEHLKYLSKRMGQIPEFAAYSIADGLKRAFTRFGKWIRTFGKTNAIDASATNDPMLPGFAEFFELDYG
;
A
#
# COMPACT_ATOMS: atom_id res chain seq x y z
N MET A 1 -13.17 0.36 -29.07
CA MET A 1 -11.81 0.87 -28.83
C MET A 1 -10.78 -0.16 -29.29
N ASN A 2 -9.66 0.25 -29.82
CA ASN A 2 -8.63 -0.67 -30.32
C ASN A 2 -7.64 -0.95 -29.19
N GLY A 3 -7.57 -2.20 -28.70
CA GLY A 3 -6.69 -2.60 -27.60
C GLY A 3 -5.21 -2.32 -27.86
N THR A 4 -4.79 -2.30 -29.14
CA THR A 4 -3.43 -1.86 -29.55
C THR A 4 -3.17 -0.40 -29.18
N LYS A 5 -4.17 0.48 -29.34
CA LYS A 5 -4.07 1.90 -28.98
C LYS A 5 -3.92 2.08 -27.47
N ILE A 6 -4.66 1.29 -26.68
CA ILE A 6 -4.54 1.32 -25.20
C ILE A 6 -3.15 0.85 -24.75
N ALA A 7 -2.65 -0.24 -25.33
CA ALA A 7 -1.32 -0.76 -25.02
C ALA A 7 -0.22 0.27 -25.39
N SER A 8 -0.33 0.93 -26.55
CA SER A 8 0.60 1.99 -26.97
C SER A 8 0.59 3.18 -26.01
N LYS A 9 -0.60 3.67 -25.62
CA LYS A 9 -0.74 4.76 -24.64
C LYS A 9 -0.14 4.38 -23.28
N ALA A 10 -0.42 3.18 -22.78
CA ALA A 10 0.11 2.72 -21.51
C ALA A 10 1.65 2.58 -21.53
N LYS A 11 2.25 2.12 -22.64
CA LYS A 11 3.70 2.10 -22.84
C LYS A 11 4.30 3.50 -22.88
N ALA A 12 3.66 4.43 -23.60
CA ALA A 12 4.11 5.82 -23.63
C ALA A 12 4.09 6.46 -22.23
N GLN A 13 3.08 6.14 -21.42
CA GLN A 13 3.05 6.59 -20.02
C GLN A 13 4.13 5.96 -19.16
N LEU A 14 4.47 4.68 -19.39
CA LEU A 14 5.59 4.03 -18.69
C LEU A 14 6.92 4.71 -19.05
N ALA A 15 7.18 4.95 -20.32
CA ALA A 15 8.38 5.67 -20.77
C ALA A 15 8.46 7.09 -20.19
N ASN A 16 7.34 7.82 -20.17
CA ASN A 16 7.26 9.14 -19.54
C ASN A 16 7.51 9.07 -18.02
N PHE A 17 6.96 8.08 -17.34
CA PHE A 17 7.21 7.81 -15.93
C PHE A 17 8.70 7.61 -15.66
N MET A 18 9.34 6.75 -16.42
CA MET A 18 10.78 6.50 -16.31
C MET A 18 11.60 7.76 -16.60
N GLY A 19 11.20 8.54 -17.61
CA GLY A 19 11.86 9.77 -17.99
C GLY A 19 11.70 10.93 -17.00
N LYS A 20 10.63 10.96 -16.20
CA LYS A 20 10.36 12.05 -15.22
C LYS A 20 10.78 11.68 -13.79
N VAL A 21 10.52 10.45 -13.38
CA VAL A 21 10.69 10.02 -11.98
C VAL A 21 12.07 9.40 -11.73
N PHE A 22 12.62 8.68 -12.70
CA PHE A 22 13.88 7.93 -12.54
C PHE A 22 15.09 8.60 -13.23
N THR A 23 15.09 9.92 -13.35
CA THR A 23 16.11 10.69 -14.09
C THR A 23 17.53 10.52 -13.55
N HIS A 24 17.68 10.33 -12.24
CA HIS A 24 18.97 10.21 -11.55
C HIS A 24 19.64 8.84 -11.69
N PHE A 25 18.91 7.83 -12.20
CA PHE A 25 19.52 6.54 -12.49
C PHE A 25 20.25 6.54 -13.85
N SER A 26 21.31 5.72 -13.94
CA SER A 26 22.00 5.49 -15.21
C SER A 26 21.05 4.90 -16.27
N LYS A 27 21.36 5.13 -17.55
CA LYS A 27 20.55 4.56 -18.65
C LYS A 27 20.37 3.04 -18.56
N PRO A 28 21.42 2.23 -18.26
CA PRO A 28 21.25 0.78 -18.09
C PRO A 28 20.32 0.42 -16.93
N THR A 29 20.43 1.10 -15.78
CA THR A 29 19.59 0.86 -14.62
C THR A 29 18.12 1.24 -14.89
N ARG A 30 17.88 2.40 -15.51
CA ARG A 30 16.52 2.79 -15.93
C ARG A 30 15.89 1.77 -16.86
N ARG A 31 16.64 1.31 -17.86
CA ARG A 31 16.19 0.26 -18.77
C ARG A 31 15.82 -1.02 -18.02
N PHE A 32 16.67 -1.46 -17.09
CA PHE A 32 16.39 -2.62 -16.25
C PHE A 32 15.09 -2.45 -15.46
N ILE A 33 14.91 -1.31 -14.78
CA ILE A 33 13.70 -1.01 -14.01
C ILE A 33 12.48 -1.02 -14.93
N GLU A 34 12.55 -0.35 -16.08
CA GLU A 34 11.44 -0.26 -17.05
C GLU A 34 11.03 -1.63 -17.59
N GLU A 35 12.00 -2.46 -17.99
CA GLU A 35 11.77 -3.83 -18.45
C GLU A 35 11.12 -4.69 -17.35
N CYS A 36 11.54 -4.55 -16.10
CA CYS A 36 10.94 -5.27 -14.98
C CYS A 36 9.50 -4.80 -14.71
N ILE A 37 9.24 -3.49 -14.69
CA ILE A 37 7.88 -2.96 -14.49
C ILE A 37 6.96 -3.43 -15.61
N TYR A 38 7.40 -3.29 -16.87
CA TYR A 38 6.62 -3.77 -18.00
C TYR A 38 6.33 -5.26 -17.90
N GLY A 39 7.35 -6.06 -17.60
CA GLY A 39 7.22 -7.51 -17.48
C GLY A 39 6.31 -7.93 -16.33
N ILE A 40 6.39 -7.27 -15.18
CA ILE A 40 5.49 -7.49 -14.04
C ILE A 40 4.05 -7.14 -14.42
N GLN A 41 3.82 -5.99 -15.04
CA GLN A 41 2.48 -5.57 -15.48
C GLN A 41 1.89 -6.53 -16.54
N ALA A 42 2.70 -6.95 -17.50
CA ALA A 42 2.25 -7.80 -18.59
C ALA A 42 2.04 -9.27 -18.18
N SER A 43 2.89 -9.80 -17.30
CA SER A 43 2.76 -11.19 -16.83
C SER A 43 1.83 -11.32 -15.61
N GLY A 44 1.71 -10.28 -14.78
CA GLY A 44 1.10 -10.36 -13.44
C GLY A 44 1.88 -11.28 -12.52
N ASP A 45 3.21 -11.36 -12.67
CA ASP A 45 4.05 -12.29 -11.94
C ASP A 45 5.46 -11.71 -11.68
N THR A 46 6.06 -12.07 -10.56
CA THR A 46 7.41 -11.66 -10.16
C THR A 46 8.50 -12.69 -10.53
N LYS A 47 8.15 -13.81 -11.14
CA LYS A 47 9.13 -14.77 -11.66
C LYS A 47 9.89 -14.16 -12.84
N LEU A 48 11.22 -14.16 -12.81
CA LEU A 48 12.04 -13.65 -13.91
C LEU A 48 11.69 -14.31 -15.25
N SER A 49 11.44 -15.61 -15.25
CA SER A 49 11.04 -16.33 -16.46
C SER A 49 9.68 -15.85 -17.04
N SER A 50 8.74 -15.42 -16.20
CA SER A 50 7.46 -14.84 -16.63
C SER A 50 7.66 -13.42 -17.17
N ILE A 51 8.48 -12.60 -16.49
CA ILE A 51 8.87 -11.26 -16.92
C ILE A 51 9.55 -11.31 -18.30
N VAL A 52 10.53 -12.21 -18.47
CA VAL A 52 11.28 -12.34 -19.73
C VAL A 52 10.38 -12.73 -20.90
N ARG A 53 9.46 -13.69 -20.68
CA ARG A 53 8.48 -14.07 -21.71
C ARG A 53 7.54 -12.93 -22.09
N ALA A 54 7.20 -12.08 -21.14
CA ALA A 54 6.35 -10.91 -21.39
C ALA A 54 7.10 -9.78 -22.12
N ILE A 55 8.42 -9.65 -21.91
CA ILE A 55 9.27 -8.72 -22.64
C ILE A 55 9.38 -9.12 -24.12
N ASP A 56 9.42 -10.41 -24.41
CA ASP A 56 9.49 -10.97 -25.77
C ASP A 56 10.59 -10.30 -26.62
N ASP A 57 11.82 -10.30 -26.08
CA ASP A 57 13.00 -9.70 -26.72
C ASP A 57 13.50 -10.59 -27.88
N ASP A 58 14.09 -10.01 -28.93
CA ASP A 58 14.63 -10.72 -30.12
C ASP A 58 15.81 -11.66 -29.78
N ILE A 59 16.32 -11.64 -28.56
CA ILE A 59 17.38 -12.53 -28.07
C ILE A 59 16.82 -13.72 -27.32
N ARG A 60 17.59 -14.79 -27.23
CA ARG A 60 17.17 -16.00 -26.50
C ARG A 60 16.79 -15.65 -25.06
N PRO A 61 15.62 -16.07 -24.56
CA PRO A 61 15.08 -15.72 -23.25
C PRO A 61 16.06 -15.91 -22.09
N ILE A 62 16.91 -16.95 -22.17
CA ILE A 62 17.91 -17.24 -21.12
C ILE A 62 18.96 -16.12 -20.97
N TYR A 63 19.30 -15.40 -22.03
CA TYR A 63 20.26 -14.30 -21.93
C TYR A 63 19.62 -13.06 -21.29
N THR A 64 18.36 -12.78 -21.63
CA THR A 64 17.58 -11.72 -20.98
C THR A 64 17.38 -12.04 -19.49
N GLU A 65 17.04 -13.29 -19.15
CA GLU A 65 16.90 -13.72 -17.75
C GLU A 65 18.21 -13.56 -16.96
N LYS A 66 19.34 -14.02 -17.51
CA LYS A 66 20.67 -13.84 -16.89
C LYS A 66 21.02 -12.35 -16.71
N ARG A 67 20.68 -11.50 -17.67
CA ARG A 67 20.92 -10.06 -17.59
C ARG A 67 20.07 -9.42 -16.48
N LEU A 68 18.78 -9.72 -16.45
CA LEU A 68 17.87 -9.22 -15.40
C LEU A 68 18.29 -9.73 -14.00
N SER A 69 18.64 -11.01 -13.89
CA SER A 69 19.11 -11.61 -12.64
C SER A 69 20.36 -10.94 -12.08
N ARG A 70 21.36 -10.63 -12.95
CA ARG A 70 22.58 -9.92 -12.51
C ARG A 70 22.27 -8.51 -12.01
N ASN A 71 21.43 -7.75 -12.74
CA ASN A 71 21.03 -6.42 -12.30
C ASN A 71 20.22 -6.48 -11.00
N LEU A 72 19.35 -7.49 -10.85
CA LEU A 72 18.56 -7.68 -9.65
C LEU A 72 19.41 -8.03 -8.42
N ASN A 73 20.61 -8.58 -8.61
CA ASN A 73 21.52 -8.93 -7.50
C ASN A 73 22.40 -7.75 -7.02
N ASN A 74 22.05 -6.52 -7.34
CA ASN A 74 22.77 -5.32 -6.89
C ASN A 74 22.22 -4.82 -5.55
N ASP A 75 23.01 -4.92 -4.49
CA ASP A 75 22.62 -4.52 -3.13
C ASP A 75 22.26 -3.03 -3.01
N ALA A 76 22.80 -2.18 -3.89
CA ALA A 76 22.57 -0.74 -3.86
C ALA A 76 21.29 -0.28 -4.59
N LEU A 77 20.42 -1.19 -5.03
CA LEU A 77 19.32 -0.82 -5.94
C LEU A 77 17.98 -0.52 -5.22
N ALA A 78 17.60 -1.32 -4.22
CA ALA A 78 16.28 -1.23 -3.58
C ALA A 78 16.03 0.14 -2.94
N ALA A 79 16.97 0.63 -2.13
CA ALA A 79 16.78 1.86 -1.38
C ALA A 79 16.63 3.11 -2.27
N PRO A 80 17.45 3.34 -3.33
CA PRO A 80 17.22 4.44 -4.25
C PRO A 80 15.89 4.36 -5.02
N ILE A 81 15.46 3.16 -5.43
CA ILE A 81 14.17 2.97 -6.09
C ILE A 81 13.04 3.36 -5.15
N GLU A 82 13.04 2.83 -3.92
CA GLU A 82 12.02 3.15 -2.92
C GLU A 82 11.98 4.64 -2.60
N GLN A 83 13.15 5.27 -2.36
CA GLN A 83 13.23 6.71 -2.11
C GLN A 83 12.67 7.55 -3.26
N THR A 84 12.85 7.09 -4.49
CA THR A 84 12.33 7.77 -5.68
C THR A 84 10.81 7.78 -5.67
N ILE A 85 10.18 6.64 -5.44
CA ILE A 85 8.72 6.53 -5.34
C ILE A 85 8.18 7.29 -4.13
N LEU A 86 8.86 7.17 -2.99
CA LEU A 86 8.49 7.86 -1.78
C LEU A 86 8.50 9.39 -1.96
N LYS A 87 9.56 9.95 -2.56
CA LYS A 87 9.66 11.39 -2.83
C LYS A 87 8.57 11.88 -3.80
N ASP A 88 8.25 11.09 -4.83
CA ASP A 88 7.19 11.47 -5.77
C ASP A 88 5.81 11.40 -5.13
N GLY A 89 5.49 10.30 -4.42
CA GLY A 89 4.21 10.12 -3.71
C GLY A 89 4.00 11.11 -2.56
N ALA A 90 5.08 11.48 -1.86
CA ALA A 90 5.04 12.43 -0.76
C ALA A 90 4.54 13.83 -1.16
N ARG A 91 4.67 14.23 -2.44
CA ARG A 91 4.13 15.49 -2.96
C ARG A 91 2.61 15.61 -2.81
N SER A 92 1.91 14.48 -2.75
CA SER A 92 0.46 14.43 -2.58
C SER A 92 0.01 14.35 -1.13
N VAL A 93 0.96 14.32 -0.18
CA VAL A 93 0.67 14.21 1.26
C VAL A 93 0.47 15.58 1.88
N THR A 94 -0.68 15.79 2.51
CA THR A 94 -1.03 16.97 3.29
C THR A 94 -1.06 16.64 4.79
N SER A 95 -1.29 17.63 5.65
CA SER A 95 -1.42 17.42 7.10
C SER A 95 -2.55 16.45 7.47
N ASP A 96 -3.61 16.37 6.66
CA ASP A 96 -4.79 15.56 6.89
C ASP A 96 -4.74 14.19 6.20
N THR A 97 -3.71 13.96 5.39
CA THR A 97 -3.53 12.66 4.71
C THR A 97 -3.20 11.58 5.73
N LEU A 98 -3.89 10.46 5.67
CA LEU A 98 -3.57 9.29 6.47
C LEU A 98 -2.35 8.57 5.89
N LEU A 99 -1.42 8.22 6.76
CA LEU A 99 -0.27 7.36 6.48
C LEU A 99 -0.55 6.00 7.13
N LEU A 100 -1.12 5.11 6.35
CA LEU A 100 -1.49 3.77 6.80
C LEU A 100 -0.25 2.89 6.86
N VAL A 101 -0.01 2.26 8.00
CA VAL A 101 1.13 1.37 8.24
C VAL A 101 0.61 -0.02 8.54
N ASP A 102 1.10 -1.03 7.82
CA ASP A 102 0.72 -2.42 8.08
C ASP A 102 1.89 -3.37 7.82
N PRO A 103 2.29 -4.16 8.84
CA PRO A 103 3.22 -5.26 8.63
C PRO A 103 2.63 -6.32 7.71
N THR A 104 3.49 -6.94 6.93
CA THR A 104 3.12 -8.03 6.04
C THR A 104 4.21 -9.08 6.02
N GLU A 105 3.92 -10.25 5.46
CA GLU A 105 4.91 -11.29 5.23
C GLU A 105 4.84 -11.78 3.79
N ILE A 106 5.95 -12.32 3.30
CA ILE A 106 6.00 -13.08 2.06
C ILE A 106 6.31 -14.52 2.41
N ARG A 107 5.36 -15.39 2.14
CA ARG A 107 5.47 -16.81 2.44
C ARG A 107 6.27 -17.54 1.37
N LYS A 108 7.21 -18.37 1.81
CA LYS A 108 8.13 -19.16 0.99
C LYS A 108 8.25 -20.57 1.54
N GLU A 109 7.12 -21.20 1.80
CA GLU A 109 6.99 -22.45 2.57
C GLU A 109 8.02 -23.51 2.17
N PHE A 110 8.20 -23.72 0.86
CA PHE A 110 9.10 -24.76 0.33
C PHE A 110 10.50 -24.25 -0.04
N SER A 111 10.85 -23.02 0.34
CA SER A 111 12.14 -22.41 -0.01
C SER A 111 13.11 -22.48 1.17
N TYR A 112 13.94 -23.50 1.20
CA TYR A 112 14.91 -23.69 2.29
C TYR A 112 16.28 -23.07 1.98
N LYS A 113 16.60 -22.81 0.72
CA LYS A 113 17.91 -22.34 0.25
C LYS A 113 17.97 -20.84 -0.04
N MET A 114 16.85 -20.12 0.08
CA MET A 114 16.85 -18.66 -0.09
C MET A 114 17.66 -18.01 1.03
N GLN A 115 18.52 -17.05 0.65
CA GLN A 115 19.41 -16.38 1.59
C GLN A 115 18.62 -15.68 2.72
N TYR A 116 19.00 -15.95 3.96
CA TYR A 116 18.38 -15.41 5.18
C TYR A 116 16.87 -15.71 5.32
N VAL A 117 16.34 -16.75 4.68
CA VAL A 117 14.93 -17.12 4.90
C VAL A 117 14.67 -17.38 6.39
N THR A 118 13.62 -16.79 6.92
CA THR A 118 13.23 -16.91 8.33
C THR A 118 11.84 -17.53 8.47
N ARG A 119 11.34 -17.63 9.70
CA ARG A 119 9.99 -18.12 9.99
C ARG A 119 9.04 -16.94 10.09
N VAL A 120 7.94 -16.99 9.36
CA VAL A 120 6.87 -16.01 9.36
C VAL A 120 5.53 -16.68 9.63
N ARG A 121 4.60 -15.92 10.18
CA ARG A 121 3.27 -16.44 10.50
C ARG A 121 2.46 -16.65 9.22
N ASP A 122 1.81 -17.80 9.10
CA ASP A 122 0.77 -17.99 8.10
C ASP A 122 -0.60 -17.64 8.69
N ALA A 123 -1.04 -16.42 8.48
CA ALA A 123 -2.31 -15.93 9.01
C ALA A 123 -3.53 -16.69 8.45
N SER A 124 -3.41 -17.32 7.27
CA SER A 124 -4.50 -18.08 6.64
C SER A 124 -4.74 -19.44 7.30
N ARG A 125 -3.69 -20.03 7.89
CA ARG A 125 -3.73 -21.33 8.59
C ARG A 125 -3.73 -21.21 10.11
N SER A 126 -3.41 -20.03 10.65
CA SER A 126 -3.44 -19.75 12.08
C SER A 126 -4.85 -19.36 12.50
N SER A 127 -5.44 -20.05 13.48
CA SER A 127 -6.73 -19.70 14.07
C SER A 127 -6.61 -19.57 15.60
N LYS A 128 -7.68 -19.10 16.26
CA LYS A 128 -7.71 -19.05 17.74
C LYS A 128 -7.66 -20.45 18.37
N GLU A 129 -8.10 -21.45 17.64
CA GLU A 129 -8.17 -22.86 18.06
C GLU A 129 -6.92 -23.64 17.67
N ASN A 130 -6.24 -23.22 16.60
CA ASN A 130 -5.01 -23.82 16.12
C ASN A 130 -3.82 -22.98 16.55
N CYS A 131 -2.77 -23.65 16.99
CA CYS A 131 -1.48 -23.04 17.28
C CYS A 131 -1.02 -22.17 16.11
N GLU A 132 -0.21 -21.16 16.41
CA GLU A 132 0.39 -20.30 15.39
C GLU A 132 1.18 -21.15 14.37
N VAL A 133 0.75 -21.11 13.11
CA VAL A 133 1.44 -21.81 12.02
C VAL A 133 2.53 -20.93 11.47
N LEU A 134 3.77 -21.38 11.60
CA LEU A 134 4.96 -20.71 11.08
C LEU A 134 5.46 -21.42 9.82
N VAL A 135 5.73 -20.64 8.77
CA VAL A 135 6.30 -21.10 7.49
C VAL A 135 7.57 -20.33 7.15
N ASN A 136 8.35 -20.82 6.21
CA ASN A 136 9.49 -20.07 5.69
C ASN A 136 9.02 -18.81 4.95
N GLY A 137 9.77 -17.71 5.10
CA GLY A 137 9.40 -16.45 4.46
C GLY A 137 10.27 -15.27 4.85
N TYR A 138 9.77 -14.09 4.56
CA TYR A 138 10.37 -12.80 4.91
C TYR A 138 9.30 -11.89 5.50
N HIS A 139 9.67 -11.17 6.55
CA HIS A 139 8.83 -10.10 7.08
C HIS A 139 8.89 -8.88 6.17
N GLY A 140 7.87 -8.06 6.26
CA GLY A 140 7.83 -6.80 5.54
C GLY A 140 6.88 -5.80 6.20
N CYS A 141 6.90 -4.59 5.66
CA CYS A 141 5.95 -3.55 6.03
C CYS A 141 5.63 -2.69 4.80
N MET A 142 4.37 -2.37 4.64
CA MET A 142 3.91 -1.42 3.64
C MET A 142 3.44 -0.14 4.33
N VAL A 143 3.71 1.00 3.68
CA VAL A 143 3.09 2.29 4.01
C VAL A 143 2.38 2.80 2.78
N ALA A 144 1.12 3.18 2.95
CA ALA A 144 0.31 3.80 1.90
C ALA A 144 -0.37 5.06 2.42
N ALA A 145 -0.46 6.09 1.58
CA ALA A 145 -1.22 7.29 1.89
C ALA A 145 -2.65 7.18 1.33
N CYS A 146 -3.63 7.71 2.07
CA CYS A 146 -4.99 7.90 1.57
C CYS A 146 -5.66 9.12 2.23
N ARG A 147 -6.76 9.61 1.65
CA ARG A 147 -7.63 10.59 2.30
C ARG A 147 -8.59 9.89 3.27
N ILE A 148 -9.02 10.59 4.31
CA ILE A 148 -10.06 10.10 5.22
C ILE A 148 -11.32 9.79 4.42
N GLY A 149 -11.81 8.55 4.53
CA GLY A 149 -12.96 8.08 3.75
C GLY A 149 -12.70 7.86 2.27
N GLY A 150 -11.48 8.16 1.77
CA GLY A 150 -11.11 7.99 0.36
C GLY A 150 -10.96 6.53 -0.04
N ARG A 151 -11.18 6.26 -1.34
CA ARG A 151 -11.07 4.90 -1.90
C ARG A 151 -9.70 4.63 -2.53
N LYS A 152 -8.93 5.66 -2.84
CA LYS A 152 -7.63 5.56 -3.49
C LYS A 152 -6.49 5.55 -2.47
N THR A 153 -5.51 4.71 -2.73
CA THR A 153 -4.26 4.66 -1.97
C THR A 153 -3.08 5.01 -2.86
N ILE A 154 -2.09 5.64 -2.25
CA ILE A 154 -0.77 5.92 -2.85
C ILE A 154 0.22 5.03 -2.12
N PRO A 155 0.73 3.94 -2.72
CA PRO A 155 1.80 3.13 -2.12
C PRO A 155 3.07 3.99 -1.98
N LEU A 156 3.56 4.18 -0.74
CA LEU A 156 4.73 5.02 -0.45
C LEU A 156 5.98 4.21 -0.20
N ALA A 157 5.87 3.10 0.51
CA ALA A 157 7.00 2.22 0.85
C ALA A 157 6.55 0.77 0.93
N LEU A 158 7.44 -0.15 0.55
CA LEU A 158 7.32 -1.59 0.72
C LEU A 158 8.71 -2.17 0.98
N ARG A 159 9.01 -2.49 2.23
CA ARG A 159 10.30 -3.07 2.61
C ARG A 159 10.14 -4.48 3.12
N LEU A 160 11.10 -5.33 2.76
CA LEU A 160 11.24 -6.67 3.28
C LEU A 160 12.49 -6.78 4.15
N TRP A 161 12.39 -7.55 5.22
CA TRP A 161 13.53 -7.90 6.08
C TRP A 161 13.46 -9.34 6.56
N SER A 162 14.56 -9.77 7.13
CA SER A 162 14.68 -11.08 7.78
C SER A 162 15.36 -10.93 9.13
N SER A 163 14.84 -11.64 10.14
CA SER A 163 15.48 -11.74 11.44
C SER A 163 16.84 -12.47 11.40
N ARG A 164 17.15 -13.15 10.29
CA ARG A 164 18.44 -13.83 10.06
C ARG A 164 19.44 -12.97 9.26
N ALA A 165 19.03 -11.85 8.73
CA ALA A 165 19.92 -10.99 7.96
C ALA A 165 20.92 -10.26 8.87
N PRO A 166 22.17 -10.06 8.42
CA PRO A 166 23.12 -9.23 9.15
C PRO A 166 22.58 -7.82 9.39
N GLY A 167 22.81 -7.28 10.59
CA GLY A 167 22.37 -5.94 10.96
C GLY A 167 20.90 -5.84 11.41
N PHE A 168 20.13 -6.92 11.42
CA PHE A 168 18.80 -6.91 12.00
C PHE A 168 18.87 -6.66 13.51
N LYS A 169 18.19 -5.61 13.99
CA LYS A 169 18.14 -5.24 15.41
C LYS A 169 16.81 -5.63 16.05
N GLY A 170 15.72 -5.51 15.30
CA GLY A 170 14.39 -5.83 15.76
C GLY A 170 13.32 -5.37 14.78
N GLU A 171 12.14 -5.99 14.86
CA GLU A 171 10.99 -5.61 14.02
C GLU A 171 10.58 -4.14 14.22
N ASN A 172 10.64 -3.68 15.49
CA ASN A 172 10.32 -2.27 15.80
C ASN A 172 11.27 -1.30 15.10
N ASP A 173 12.57 -1.62 15.04
CA ASP A 173 13.56 -0.78 14.37
C ASP A 173 13.32 -0.74 12.86
N GLU A 174 13.00 -1.89 12.25
CA GLU A 174 12.70 -1.95 10.81
C GLU A 174 11.47 -1.10 10.48
N VAL A 175 10.38 -1.26 11.24
CA VAL A 175 9.15 -0.48 11.01
C VAL A 175 9.37 1.00 11.30
N LEU A 176 10.06 1.36 12.39
CA LEU A 176 10.40 2.76 12.70
C LEU A 176 11.24 3.41 11.61
N ASN A 177 12.21 2.69 11.05
CA ASN A 177 13.05 3.20 9.97
C ASN A 177 12.21 3.50 8.70
N ILE A 178 11.17 2.71 8.43
CA ILE A 178 10.24 3.00 7.34
C ILE A 178 9.42 4.25 7.66
N ILE A 179 8.84 4.33 8.86
CA ILE A 179 8.04 5.48 9.32
C ILE A 179 8.87 6.77 9.26
N LYS A 180 10.10 6.74 9.76
CA LYS A 180 11.04 7.88 9.69
C LYS A 180 11.27 8.33 8.27
N SER A 181 11.59 7.39 7.36
CA SER A 181 11.80 7.70 5.94
C SER A 181 10.58 8.36 5.30
N VAL A 182 9.36 7.92 5.67
CA VAL A 182 8.11 8.51 5.16
C VAL A 182 7.92 9.92 5.70
N TYR A 183 8.11 10.16 6.99
CA TYR A 183 8.00 11.50 7.56
C TYR A 183 9.07 12.46 7.04
N ASP A 184 10.30 11.99 6.83
CA ASP A 184 11.36 12.79 6.22
C ASP A 184 10.97 13.24 4.81
N ALA A 185 10.43 12.33 4.00
CA ALA A 185 9.99 12.64 2.63
C ALA A 185 8.76 13.56 2.58
N THR A 186 7.83 13.44 3.55
CA THR A 186 6.62 14.27 3.61
C THR A 186 6.82 15.60 4.33
N GLY A 187 8.04 15.87 4.83
CA GLY A 187 8.32 17.05 5.67
C GLY A 187 7.52 17.02 6.98
N GLY A 188 7.31 15.84 7.52
CA GLY A 188 6.56 15.62 8.76
C GLY A 188 5.05 15.70 8.66
N LYS A 189 4.51 15.83 7.45
CA LYS A 189 3.07 15.88 7.19
C LYS A 189 2.44 14.49 7.23
N GLY A 190 1.13 14.46 7.51
CA GLY A 190 0.31 13.26 7.54
C GLY A 190 -0.01 12.78 8.94
N VAL A 191 -1.00 11.92 9.05
CA VAL A 191 -1.48 11.28 10.29
C VAL A 191 -1.20 9.79 10.19
N MET A 192 -0.30 9.28 11.02
CA MET A 192 -0.01 7.84 11.04
C MET A 192 -1.20 7.06 11.59
N VAL A 193 -1.64 6.05 10.87
CA VAL A 193 -2.70 5.14 11.32
C VAL A 193 -2.15 3.73 11.39
N TYR A 194 -2.24 3.13 12.59
CA TYR A 194 -1.73 1.80 12.83
C TYR A 194 -2.74 0.97 13.63
N ASP A 195 -2.74 -0.31 13.37
CA ASP A 195 -3.53 -1.28 14.13
C ASP A 195 -2.96 -1.52 15.55
N ARG A 196 -3.41 -2.58 16.22
CA ARG A 196 -2.89 -3.01 17.53
C ARG A 196 -1.38 -3.28 17.54
N GLY A 197 -0.78 -3.54 16.38
CA GLY A 197 0.67 -3.70 16.23
C GLY A 197 1.46 -2.44 16.55
N GLY A 198 0.83 -1.26 16.37
CA GLY A 198 1.38 0.05 16.68
C GLY A 198 1.36 0.43 18.17
N ASP A 199 0.65 -0.33 19.02
CA ASP A 199 0.58 -0.06 20.47
C ASP A 199 1.87 -0.51 21.18
N ARG A 200 2.97 0.20 20.88
CA ARG A 200 4.32 -0.09 21.40
C ARG A 200 5.02 1.18 21.88
N PRO A 201 5.73 1.14 23.03
CA PRO A 201 6.41 2.32 23.59
C PRO A 201 7.33 3.06 22.60
N ALA A 202 8.10 2.32 21.82
CA ALA A 202 9.06 2.89 20.86
C ALA A 202 8.38 3.75 19.78
N PHE A 203 7.17 3.40 19.36
CA PHE A 203 6.43 4.19 18.36
C PHE A 203 5.87 5.46 18.97
N TYR A 204 5.31 5.40 20.19
CA TYR A 204 4.85 6.62 20.89
C TYR A 204 5.98 7.58 21.18
N ALA A 205 7.12 7.08 21.66
CA ALA A 205 8.29 7.91 21.90
C ALA A 205 8.67 8.70 20.64
N TYR A 206 8.87 8.02 19.51
CA TYR A 206 9.22 8.69 18.27
C TYR A 206 8.15 9.69 17.81
N LEU A 207 6.87 9.31 17.82
CA LEU A 207 5.79 10.15 17.31
C LEU A 207 5.58 11.40 18.18
N ILE A 208 5.58 11.25 19.48
CA ILE A 208 5.36 12.34 20.43
C ILE A 208 6.55 13.30 20.43
N GLU A 209 7.78 12.80 20.55
CA GLU A 209 8.99 13.60 20.57
C GLU A 209 9.18 14.42 19.27
N ASN A 210 8.74 13.89 18.14
CA ASN A 210 8.82 14.57 16.85
C ASN A 210 7.54 15.33 16.46
N ASN A 211 6.55 15.45 17.37
CA ASN A 211 5.26 16.10 17.14
C ASN A 211 4.53 15.55 15.88
N ARG A 212 4.50 14.22 15.72
CA ARG A 212 3.81 13.56 14.62
C ARG A 212 2.39 13.19 15.01
N ASN A 213 1.44 13.45 14.12
CA ASN A 213 0.06 13.08 14.34
C ASN A 213 -0.16 11.58 14.11
N PHE A 214 -0.99 10.98 14.97
CA PHE A 214 -1.28 9.55 14.87
C PHE A 214 -2.68 9.17 15.36
N ILE A 215 -3.15 8.02 14.88
CA ILE A 215 -4.30 7.26 15.37
C ILE A 215 -3.86 5.82 15.50
N ILE A 216 -3.79 5.28 16.71
CA ILE A 216 -3.35 3.92 16.98
C ILE A 216 -4.41 3.17 17.76
N ARG A 217 -4.73 1.93 17.35
CA ARG A 217 -5.62 1.07 18.12
C ARG A 217 -4.87 0.45 19.28
N LEU A 218 -5.41 0.60 20.48
CA LEU A 218 -4.83 0.05 21.71
C LEU A 218 -5.13 -1.46 21.85
N LYS A 219 -4.15 -2.20 22.40
CA LYS A 219 -4.34 -3.57 22.91
C LYS A 219 -4.89 -3.52 24.34
N GLY A 220 -4.22 -2.74 25.18
CA GLY A 220 -4.49 -2.58 26.58
C GLY A 220 -3.22 -2.11 27.30
N ARG A 221 -3.32 -1.01 28.03
CA ARG A 221 -2.24 -0.41 28.81
C ARG A 221 -2.77 0.49 29.90
N SER A 222 -1.92 0.86 30.84
CA SER A 222 -2.20 1.91 31.78
C SER A 222 -2.07 3.27 31.12
N VAL A 223 -3.01 4.17 31.41
CA VAL A 223 -3.04 5.56 30.98
C VAL A 223 -3.35 6.46 32.19
N ILE A 224 -2.99 7.74 32.08
CA ILE A 224 -3.30 8.75 33.10
C ILE A 224 -4.54 9.52 32.62
N SER A 225 -5.57 9.57 33.46
CA SER A 225 -6.78 10.36 33.26
C SER A 225 -6.90 11.43 34.36
N TRP A 226 -8.00 12.18 34.39
CA TRP A 226 -8.30 13.13 35.46
C TRP A 226 -8.51 12.46 36.84
N LYS A 227 -8.75 11.14 36.87
CA LYS A 227 -8.90 10.33 38.10
C LYS A 227 -7.59 9.65 38.53
N GLY A 228 -6.49 9.91 37.83
CA GLY A 228 -5.20 9.25 38.07
C GLY A 228 -4.92 8.14 37.07
N MET A 229 -4.11 7.16 37.48
CA MET A 229 -3.70 6.05 36.62
C MET A 229 -4.76 4.96 36.55
N HIS A 230 -5.14 4.55 35.35
CA HIS A 230 -6.14 3.52 35.09
C HIS A 230 -5.70 2.59 33.99
N TYR A 231 -6.24 1.38 34.01
CA TYR A 231 -6.15 0.50 32.83
C TYR A 231 -7.16 0.96 31.78
N VAL A 232 -6.74 1.07 30.53
CA VAL A 232 -7.54 1.71 29.47
C VAL A 232 -8.90 1.05 29.24
N HIS A 233 -9.02 -0.27 29.47
CA HIS A 233 -10.29 -0.99 29.34
C HIS A 233 -11.31 -0.55 30.37
N ASP A 234 -10.87 -0.24 31.59
CA ASP A 234 -11.78 0.22 32.64
C ASP A 234 -12.22 1.65 32.37
N LEU A 235 -11.27 2.49 31.95
CA LEU A 235 -11.59 3.85 31.53
C LEU A 235 -12.55 3.89 30.32
N ALA A 236 -12.43 2.95 29.39
CA ALA A 236 -13.32 2.83 28.24
C ALA A 236 -14.78 2.47 28.62
N LYS A 237 -14.99 1.75 29.73
CA LYS A 237 -16.34 1.45 30.25
C LYS A 237 -17.06 2.72 30.74
N GLU A 238 -16.30 3.67 31.29
CA GLU A 238 -16.78 4.94 31.81
C GLU A 238 -16.98 6.01 30.73
N CYS A 239 -16.52 5.76 29.50
CA CYS A 239 -16.61 6.72 28.40
C CYS A 239 -18.06 6.98 28.00
N ILE A 240 -18.47 8.24 28.04
CA ILE A 240 -19.80 8.68 27.59
C ILE A 240 -19.87 8.62 26.08
N MET A 241 -20.71 7.76 25.53
CA MET A 241 -20.98 7.63 24.09
C MET A 241 -21.88 8.77 23.62
N ARG A 242 -21.30 9.91 23.26
CA ARG A 242 -22.06 11.11 22.88
C ARG A 242 -22.68 11.05 21.50
N HIS A 243 -22.12 10.21 20.63
CA HIS A 243 -22.48 10.17 19.22
C HIS A 243 -22.77 8.75 18.76
N SER A 244 -23.65 8.64 17.77
CA SER A 244 -23.94 7.41 17.06
C SER A 244 -23.91 7.65 15.55
N HIS A 245 -23.54 6.62 14.80
CA HIS A 245 -23.50 6.66 13.35
C HIS A 245 -23.68 5.25 12.78
N HIS A 246 -24.09 5.16 11.53
CA HIS A 246 -24.17 3.89 10.81
C HIS A 246 -22.98 3.75 9.86
N VAL A 247 -22.25 2.66 9.99
CA VAL A 247 -21.11 2.34 9.11
C VAL A 247 -21.50 1.21 8.18
N THR A 248 -21.42 1.48 6.90
CA THR A 248 -21.68 0.48 5.86
C THR A 248 -20.35 -0.06 5.33
N PHE A 249 -20.20 -1.38 5.25
CA PHE A 249 -19.06 -2.05 4.65
C PHE A 249 -19.49 -3.37 3.99
N ASP A 250 -18.73 -3.80 2.99
CA ASP A 250 -18.94 -5.10 2.36
C ASP A 250 -18.29 -6.21 3.21
N SER A 251 -19.07 -7.23 3.54
CA SER A 251 -18.58 -8.45 4.15
C SER A 251 -18.97 -9.65 3.30
N HIS A 252 -18.00 -10.21 2.58
CA HIS A 252 -18.19 -11.37 1.70
C HIS A 252 -19.26 -11.16 0.61
N GLY A 253 -19.31 -9.97 0.01
CA GLY A 253 -20.28 -9.61 -1.02
C GLY A 253 -21.68 -9.26 -0.49
N LYS A 254 -21.81 -9.06 0.83
CA LYS A 254 -23.04 -8.57 1.45
C LYS A 254 -22.75 -7.21 2.11
N GLU A 255 -23.59 -6.25 1.78
CA GLU A 255 -23.56 -4.94 2.43
C GLU A 255 -24.06 -5.08 3.87
N CYS A 256 -23.16 -4.79 4.81
CA CYS A 256 -23.46 -4.81 6.26
C CYS A 256 -23.56 -3.36 6.75
N ASN A 257 -24.67 -3.01 7.35
CA ASN A 257 -24.88 -1.72 8.00
C ASN A 257 -24.85 -1.92 9.52
N VAL A 258 -23.79 -1.38 10.16
CA VAL A 258 -23.54 -1.58 11.59
C VAL A 258 -23.73 -0.26 12.33
N PRO A 259 -24.67 -0.20 13.30
CA PRO A 259 -24.78 0.95 14.17
C PRO A 259 -23.60 0.97 15.15
N ILE A 260 -22.92 2.09 15.22
CA ILE A 260 -21.84 2.33 16.16
C ILE A 260 -22.15 3.51 17.05
N SER A 261 -21.61 3.50 18.26
CA SER A 261 -21.59 4.66 19.15
C SER A 261 -20.15 4.97 19.54
N PHE A 262 -19.83 6.24 19.73
CA PHE A 262 -18.48 6.66 20.10
C PHE A 262 -18.47 7.89 20.99
N GLY A 263 -17.38 8.02 21.74
CA GLY A 263 -17.08 9.13 22.61
C GLY A 263 -15.58 9.30 22.77
N ALA A 264 -15.16 10.43 23.30
CA ALA A 264 -13.76 10.73 23.53
C ALA A 264 -13.52 11.34 24.90
N MET A 265 -12.30 11.14 25.42
CA MET A 265 -11.82 11.75 26.66
C MET A 265 -10.33 12.03 26.59
N PRO A 266 -9.83 13.08 27.26
CA PRO A 266 -8.40 13.34 27.35
C PRO A 266 -7.70 12.29 28.23
N ILE A 267 -6.53 11.88 27.81
CA ILE A 267 -5.64 10.97 28.53
C ILE A 267 -4.17 11.39 28.33
N ARG A 268 -3.28 10.79 29.13
CA ARG A 268 -1.83 10.87 28.93
C ARG A 268 -1.20 9.49 29.04
N LEU A 269 -0.07 9.31 28.40
CA LEU A 269 0.74 8.10 28.60
C LEU A 269 1.66 8.29 29.79
N PRO A 270 1.88 7.27 30.65
CA PRO A 270 2.80 7.38 31.78
C PRO A 270 4.23 7.77 31.38
N MET A 271 4.67 7.38 30.18
CA MET A 271 5.99 7.74 29.66
C MET A 271 6.08 9.16 29.10
N HIS A 272 4.94 9.82 28.86
CA HIS A 272 4.84 11.20 28.37
C HIS A 272 3.71 11.92 29.10
N PRO A 273 3.86 12.18 30.43
CA PRO A 273 2.79 12.72 31.27
C PRO A 273 2.43 14.17 30.92
N ASP A 274 3.36 14.89 30.29
CA ASP A 274 3.18 16.29 29.90
C ASP A 274 2.43 16.44 28.57
N LYS A 275 2.25 15.35 27.81
CA LYS A 275 1.57 15.38 26.50
C LYS A 275 0.14 14.92 26.62
N GLU A 276 -0.79 15.84 26.37
CA GLU A 276 -2.19 15.50 26.27
C GLU A 276 -2.48 14.75 24.95
N LEU A 277 -3.17 13.64 25.08
CA LEU A 277 -3.67 12.77 24.02
C LEU A 277 -5.15 12.53 24.25
N HIS A 278 -5.83 11.92 23.29
CA HIS A 278 -7.23 11.56 23.41
C HIS A 278 -7.44 10.07 23.24
N LEU A 279 -8.26 9.49 24.12
CA LEU A 279 -8.82 8.17 23.97
C LEU A 279 -10.18 8.30 23.29
N VAL A 280 -10.34 7.71 22.11
CA VAL A 280 -11.63 7.61 21.42
C VAL A 280 -12.10 6.16 21.53
N VAL A 281 -13.27 5.98 22.13
CA VAL A 281 -13.88 4.66 22.35
C VAL A 281 -15.02 4.49 21.37
N VAL A 282 -15.04 3.35 20.66
CA VAL A 282 -16.09 3.01 19.68
C VAL A 282 -16.70 1.67 20.04
N LYS A 283 -18.02 1.61 20.16
CA LYS A 283 -18.81 0.40 20.40
C LYS A 283 -19.65 0.07 19.16
N GLY A 284 -19.94 -1.22 18.93
CA GLY A 284 -20.77 -1.71 17.83
C GLY A 284 -20.08 -2.70 16.91
N PHE A 285 -18.74 -2.75 16.86
CA PHE A 285 -18.01 -3.70 16.01
C PHE A 285 -17.76 -5.09 16.64
N GLY A 286 -18.19 -5.31 17.84
CA GLY A 286 -17.98 -6.59 18.56
C GLY A 286 -18.34 -6.48 20.04
N LYS A 287 -18.00 -7.51 20.83
CA LYS A 287 -18.25 -7.55 22.27
C LYS A 287 -17.46 -6.48 23.02
N ASP A 288 -16.19 -6.30 22.66
CA ASP A 288 -15.29 -5.35 23.30
C ASP A 288 -15.25 -4.04 22.53
N PRO A 289 -15.16 -2.90 23.22
CA PRO A 289 -15.02 -1.61 22.56
C PRO A 289 -13.69 -1.51 21.82
N MET A 290 -13.69 -0.84 20.68
CA MET A 290 -12.48 -0.44 20.00
C MET A 290 -11.96 0.84 20.65
N MET A 291 -10.71 0.82 21.11
CA MET A 291 -10.04 1.93 21.76
C MET A 291 -8.97 2.49 20.86
N LEU A 292 -9.07 3.77 20.54
CA LEU A 292 -8.12 4.49 19.70
C LEU A 292 -7.45 5.57 20.53
N ILE A 293 -6.12 5.61 20.47
CA ILE A 293 -5.35 6.74 21.01
C ILE A 293 -4.91 7.65 19.87
N THR A 294 -5.03 8.95 20.08
CA THR A 294 -4.67 9.95 19.06
C THR A 294 -4.03 11.18 19.66
N SER A 295 -3.10 11.78 18.90
CA SER A 295 -2.52 13.11 19.19
C SER A 295 -3.32 14.25 18.54
N LEU A 296 -4.32 13.92 17.70
CA LEU A 296 -5.15 14.93 17.05
C LEU A 296 -6.05 15.61 18.09
N PRO A 297 -6.18 16.94 18.05
CA PRO A 297 -7.11 17.65 18.90
C PRO A 297 -8.53 17.10 18.72
N THR A 298 -9.20 16.80 19.80
CA THR A 298 -10.52 16.17 19.79
C THR A 298 -11.41 16.83 20.84
N ASP A 299 -12.44 17.52 20.39
CA ASP A 299 -13.46 18.12 21.22
C ASP A 299 -14.72 17.22 21.33
N SER A 300 -15.78 17.74 21.93
CA SER A 300 -17.05 17.03 22.09
C SER A 300 -17.92 16.99 20.83
N SER A 301 -17.51 17.62 19.72
CA SER A 301 -18.30 17.66 18.48
C SER A 301 -18.28 16.32 17.75
N PHE A 302 -19.40 16.02 17.07
CA PHE A 302 -19.48 14.85 16.19
C PHE A 302 -18.36 14.85 15.15
N LYS A 303 -18.14 15.98 14.48
CA LYS A 303 -17.17 16.11 13.37
C LYS A 303 -15.75 15.78 13.82
N SER A 304 -15.35 16.30 14.99
CA SER A 304 -13.99 16.07 15.53
C SER A 304 -13.77 14.59 15.85
N GLN A 305 -14.70 13.98 16.58
CA GLN A 305 -14.58 12.56 16.98
C GLN A 305 -14.77 11.61 15.80
N TRP A 306 -15.73 11.90 14.92
CA TRP A 306 -15.94 11.11 13.69
C TRP A 306 -14.72 11.07 12.79
N ARG A 307 -14.00 12.19 12.67
CA ARG A 307 -12.75 12.25 11.92
C ARG A 307 -11.74 11.20 12.40
N ILE A 308 -11.61 10.98 13.71
CA ILE A 308 -10.70 9.97 14.25
C ILE A 308 -11.20 8.56 13.95
N VAL A 309 -12.50 8.30 14.17
CA VAL A 309 -13.12 7.01 13.89
C VAL A 309 -13.01 6.66 12.41
N GLN A 310 -13.42 7.57 11.53
CA GLN A 310 -13.35 7.38 10.08
C GLN A 310 -11.89 7.24 9.58
N GLY A 311 -10.98 8.00 10.17
CA GLY A 311 -9.55 7.88 9.91
C GLY A 311 -9.04 6.47 10.21
N TYR A 312 -9.40 5.91 11.36
CA TYR A 312 -9.03 4.54 11.69
C TYR A 312 -9.72 3.50 10.80
N LEU A 313 -11.01 3.67 10.49
CA LEU A 313 -11.72 2.76 9.60
C LEU A 313 -11.12 2.75 8.18
N SER A 314 -10.55 3.87 7.75
CA SER A 314 -9.83 3.95 6.46
C SER A 314 -8.56 3.07 6.43
N ARG A 315 -8.05 2.60 7.58
CA ARG A 315 -6.89 1.69 7.68
C ARG A 315 -7.06 0.42 6.85
N TRP A 316 -8.26 -0.08 6.75
CA TRP A 316 -8.58 -1.24 5.92
C TRP A 316 -8.06 -1.13 4.47
N ARG A 317 -7.90 0.10 3.94
CA ARG A 317 -7.38 0.33 2.58
C ARG A 317 -5.95 -0.19 2.38
N ILE A 318 -5.13 -0.26 3.44
CA ILE A 318 -3.78 -0.81 3.28
C ILE A 318 -3.82 -2.34 3.14
N GLU A 319 -4.72 -3.03 3.81
CA GLU A 319 -4.91 -4.48 3.65
C GLU A 319 -5.29 -4.82 2.20
N GLU A 320 -6.20 -4.02 1.60
CA GLU A 320 -6.54 -4.13 0.19
C GLU A 320 -5.35 -3.83 -0.73
N THR A 321 -4.53 -2.84 -0.39
CA THR A 321 -3.33 -2.50 -1.16
C THR A 321 -2.30 -3.64 -1.10
N ILE A 322 -2.08 -4.24 0.07
CA ILE A 322 -1.19 -5.40 0.25
C ILE A 322 -1.73 -6.60 -0.54
N ARG A 323 -3.03 -6.87 -0.42
CA ARG A 323 -3.69 -7.95 -1.16
C ARG A 323 -3.57 -7.75 -2.68
N PHE A 324 -3.81 -6.53 -3.15
CA PHE A 324 -3.61 -6.15 -4.54
C PHE A 324 -2.20 -6.45 -5.03
N VAL A 325 -1.17 -6.03 -4.31
CA VAL A 325 0.23 -6.28 -4.65
C VAL A 325 0.53 -7.78 -4.69
N LYS A 326 0.07 -8.54 -3.69
CA LYS A 326 0.29 -9.98 -3.61
C LYS A 326 -0.41 -10.74 -4.74
N GLN A 327 -1.64 -10.40 -5.05
CA GLN A 327 -2.47 -11.13 -6.03
C GLN A 327 -2.21 -10.69 -7.47
N SER A 328 -2.23 -9.39 -7.75
CA SER A 328 -2.11 -8.88 -9.12
C SER A 328 -0.72 -9.05 -9.71
N TYR A 329 0.32 -9.05 -8.87
CA TYR A 329 1.71 -9.22 -9.30
C TYR A 329 2.35 -10.53 -8.86
N GLY A 330 1.58 -11.43 -8.27
CA GLY A 330 2.11 -12.72 -7.81
C GLY A 330 3.33 -12.55 -6.91
N PHE A 331 3.31 -11.62 -5.96
CA PHE A 331 4.51 -11.23 -5.21
C PHE A 331 5.10 -12.39 -4.40
N GLU A 332 4.27 -13.33 -3.96
CA GLU A 332 4.72 -14.55 -3.28
C GLU A 332 5.31 -15.59 -4.25
N ASN A 333 5.22 -15.39 -5.58
CA ASN A 333 5.76 -16.29 -6.59
C ASN A 333 7.26 -16.09 -6.86
N LEU A 334 7.89 -15.02 -6.35
CA LEU A 334 9.31 -14.74 -6.59
C LEU A 334 10.20 -15.96 -6.31
N ARG A 335 11.20 -16.20 -7.18
CA ARG A 335 12.10 -17.37 -7.10
C ARG A 335 13.58 -16.99 -7.13
N VAL A 336 13.89 -15.76 -6.72
CA VAL A 336 15.27 -15.29 -6.62
C VAL A 336 15.89 -15.75 -5.31
N MET A 337 17.19 -16.03 -5.31
CA MET A 337 17.85 -16.70 -4.18
C MET A 337 18.57 -15.74 -3.25
N SER A 338 19.21 -14.68 -3.78
CA SER A 338 19.95 -13.72 -2.95
C SER A 338 19.02 -12.74 -2.24
N TYR A 339 19.41 -12.29 -1.07
CA TYR A 339 18.65 -11.33 -0.26
C TYR A 339 18.54 -9.97 -0.96
N ALA A 340 19.60 -9.53 -1.65
CA ALA A 340 19.57 -8.34 -2.50
C ALA A 340 18.47 -8.44 -3.56
N SER A 341 18.41 -9.56 -4.29
CA SER A 341 17.39 -9.76 -5.33
C SER A 341 15.97 -9.77 -4.77
N ILE A 342 15.77 -10.29 -3.56
CA ILE A 342 14.46 -10.31 -2.88
C ILE A 342 14.01 -8.87 -2.55
N ARG A 343 14.90 -8.07 -1.97
CA ARG A 343 14.64 -6.67 -1.63
C ARG A 343 14.41 -5.81 -2.89
N ASN A 344 15.22 -6.00 -3.91
CA ASN A 344 15.09 -5.29 -5.18
C ASN A 344 13.78 -5.64 -5.89
N MET A 345 13.34 -6.90 -5.85
CA MET A 345 12.05 -7.29 -6.40
C MET A 345 10.89 -6.63 -5.64
N ALA A 346 10.98 -6.51 -4.31
CA ALA A 346 9.98 -5.77 -3.53
C ALA A 346 9.89 -4.30 -3.96
N ALA A 347 11.02 -3.64 -4.15
CA ALA A 347 11.06 -2.27 -4.66
C ALA A 347 10.45 -2.15 -6.08
N LEU A 348 10.71 -3.10 -6.97
CA LEU A 348 10.13 -3.12 -8.32
C LEU A 348 8.61 -3.37 -8.29
N VAL A 349 8.14 -4.20 -7.38
CA VAL A 349 6.69 -4.42 -7.15
C VAL A 349 6.03 -3.13 -6.61
N LEU A 350 6.68 -2.42 -5.69
CA LEU A 350 6.22 -1.10 -5.23
C LEU A 350 6.09 -0.13 -6.41
N VAL A 351 7.10 -0.04 -7.28
CA VAL A 351 7.06 0.82 -8.49
C VAL A 351 5.92 0.40 -9.41
N SER A 352 5.71 -0.91 -9.60
CA SER A 352 4.63 -1.43 -10.45
C SER A 352 3.26 -1.05 -9.89
N ALA A 353 3.08 -1.19 -8.58
CA ALA A 353 1.85 -0.78 -7.90
C ALA A 353 1.63 0.74 -8.01
N TYR A 354 2.66 1.54 -7.78
CA TYR A 354 2.60 3.00 -7.90
C TYR A 354 2.27 3.43 -9.32
N PHE A 355 2.89 2.85 -10.33
CA PHE A 355 2.59 3.13 -11.73
C PHE A 355 1.11 2.88 -12.04
N ALA A 356 0.56 1.73 -11.66
CA ALA A 356 -0.82 1.36 -11.94
C ALA A 356 -1.85 2.21 -11.15
N THR A 357 -1.56 2.56 -9.90
CA THR A 357 -2.53 3.24 -9.02
C THR A 357 -2.43 4.77 -9.05
N VAL A 358 -1.25 5.31 -9.30
CA VAL A 358 -0.97 6.76 -9.21
C VAL A 358 -0.65 7.36 -10.57
N TRP A 359 0.30 6.78 -11.30
CA TRP A 359 0.85 7.41 -12.50
C TRP A 359 -0.04 7.32 -13.73
N ILE A 360 -0.73 6.20 -13.93
CA ILE A 360 -1.61 6.06 -15.10
C ILE A 360 -2.66 7.17 -15.11
N GLY A 361 -2.58 8.02 -16.13
CA GLY A 361 -3.46 9.18 -16.30
C GLY A 361 -4.94 8.78 -16.42
N ARG A 362 -5.82 9.70 -16.05
CA ARG A 362 -7.27 9.49 -15.96
C ARG A 362 -7.86 8.88 -17.23
N ASN A 363 -7.55 9.43 -18.39
CA ASN A 363 -8.10 8.96 -19.67
C ASN A 363 -7.69 7.52 -20.02
N VAL A 364 -6.40 7.18 -19.87
CA VAL A 364 -5.93 5.82 -20.14
C VAL A 364 -6.49 4.83 -19.13
N ARG A 365 -6.66 5.25 -17.88
CA ARG A 365 -7.32 4.46 -16.83
C ARG A 365 -8.76 4.13 -17.21
N HIS A 366 -9.54 5.11 -17.68
CA HIS A 366 -10.91 4.90 -18.14
C HIS A 366 -10.98 3.94 -19.34
N GLU A 367 -10.08 4.11 -20.31
CA GLU A 367 -10.00 3.23 -21.47
C GLU A 367 -9.70 1.78 -21.06
N ILE A 368 -8.76 1.59 -20.12
CA ILE A 368 -8.42 0.27 -19.57
C ILE A 368 -9.62 -0.34 -18.84
N LEU A 369 -10.29 0.41 -18.00
CA LEU A 369 -11.47 -0.05 -17.26
C LEU A 369 -12.63 -0.37 -18.19
N ALA A 370 -12.91 0.46 -19.19
CA ALA A 370 -13.95 0.22 -20.17
C ALA A 370 -13.70 -1.07 -20.99
N GLU A 371 -12.45 -1.30 -21.41
CA GLU A 371 -12.08 -2.53 -22.14
C GLU A 371 -12.15 -3.76 -21.23
N HIS A 372 -11.75 -3.62 -19.96
CA HIS A 372 -11.87 -4.68 -18.97
C HIS A 372 -13.32 -5.03 -18.67
N LEU A 373 -14.21 -4.06 -18.54
CA LEU A 373 -15.65 -4.28 -18.36
C LEU A 373 -16.31 -5.01 -19.51
N LYS A 374 -15.97 -4.67 -20.75
CA LYS A 374 -16.45 -5.41 -21.93
C LYS A 374 -16.10 -6.89 -21.88
N TYR A 375 -14.98 -7.22 -21.25
CA TYR A 375 -14.59 -8.61 -21.05
C TYR A 375 -15.31 -9.26 -19.87
N LEU A 376 -15.50 -8.53 -18.76
CA LEU A 376 -16.21 -9.02 -17.57
C LEU A 376 -17.71 -9.11 -17.77
N SER A 377 -18.31 -8.36 -18.72
CA SER A 377 -19.75 -8.33 -18.98
C SER A 377 -20.35 -9.72 -19.28
N LYS A 378 -19.50 -10.69 -19.60
CA LYS A 378 -19.87 -12.11 -19.73
C LYS A 378 -19.84 -12.89 -18.40
N ARG A 379 -19.29 -12.34 -17.32
CA ARG A 379 -19.07 -13.06 -16.04
C ARG A 379 -19.47 -12.29 -14.78
N MET A 380 -19.19 -11.00 -14.69
CA MET A 380 -19.54 -10.16 -13.52
C MET A 380 -19.65 -8.69 -13.95
N GLY A 381 -20.81 -8.09 -13.79
CA GLY A 381 -21.16 -6.76 -14.32
C GLY A 381 -20.70 -5.55 -13.52
N GLN A 382 -19.79 -5.68 -12.52
CA GLN A 382 -19.39 -4.55 -11.67
C GLN A 382 -17.87 -4.40 -11.53
N ILE A 383 -17.43 -3.15 -11.51
CA ILE A 383 -16.03 -2.81 -11.13
C ILE A 383 -15.93 -2.97 -9.61
N PRO A 384 -14.91 -3.70 -9.09
CA PRO A 384 -14.68 -3.78 -7.65
C PRO A 384 -14.43 -2.39 -7.07
N GLU A 385 -14.87 -2.17 -5.84
CA GLU A 385 -14.68 -0.91 -5.11
C GLU A 385 -13.20 -0.45 -5.13
N PHE A 386 -12.27 -1.40 -5.05
CA PHE A 386 -10.84 -1.15 -5.21
C PHE A 386 -10.43 -1.36 -6.67
N ALA A 387 -10.55 -0.30 -7.47
CA ALA A 387 -10.34 -0.32 -8.92
C ALA A 387 -8.91 -0.73 -9.37
N ALA A 388 -7.94 -0.75 -8.46
CA ALA A 388 -6.55 -1.13 -8.77
C ALA A 388 -6.43 -2.54 -9.38
N TYR A 389 -7.23 -3.51 -8.92
CA TYR A 389 -7.28 -4.86 -9.50
C TYR A 389 -7.68 -4.84 -10.97
N SER A 390 -8.76 -4.10 -11.28
CA SER A 390 -9.26 -3.99 -12.66
C SER A 390 -8.28 -3.26 -13.57
N ILE A 391 -7.53 -2.29 -13.04
CA ILE A 391 -6.48 -1.59 -13.79
C ILE A 391 -5.31 -2.54 -14.08
N ALA A 392 -4.83 -3.29 -13.09
CA ALA A 392 -3.74 -4.25 -13.28
C ALA A 392 -4.11 -5.35 -14.27
N ASP A 393 -5.31 -5.93 -14.16
CA ASP A 393 -5.80 -6.92 -15.10
C ASP A 393 -6.00 -6.36 -16.51
N GLY A 394 -6.49 -5.14 -16.61
CA GLY A 394 -6.65 -4.45 -17.90
C GLY A 394 -5.29 -4.16 -18.55
N LEU A 395 -4.29 -3.72 -17.79
CA LEU A 395 -2.91 -3.55 -18.25
C LEU A 395 -2.29 -4.87 -18.72
N LYS A 396 -2.40 -5.92 -17.91
CA LYS A 396 -1.93 -7.26 -18.25
C LYS A 396 -2.51 -7.71 -19.60
N ARG A 397 -3.81 -7.56 -19.82
CA ARG A 397 -4.47 -7.91 -21.09
C ARG A 397 -4.00 -7.06 -22.25
N ALA A 398 -3.93 -5.74 -22.06
CA ALA A 398 -3.45 -4.81 -23.09
C ALA A 398 -2.05 -5.18 -23.54
N PHE A 399 -1.14 -5.42 -22.60
CA PHE A 399 0.25 -5.76 -22.91
C PHE A 399 0.40 -7.17 -23.49
N THR A 400 -0.33 -8.16 -23.00
CA THR A 400 -0.24 -9.55 -23.50
C THR A 400 -0.84 -9.73 -24.89
N ARG A 401 -1.98 -9.08 -25.17
CA ARG A 401 -2.67 -9.26 -26.45
C ARG A 401 -2.18 -8.35 -27.57
N PHE A 402 -1.74 -7.14 -27.23
CA PHE A 402 -1.49 -6.07 -28.19
C PHE A 402 -0.08 -5.47 -28.06
N GLY A 403 0.70 -5.95 -27.12
CA GLY A 403 1.99 -5.39 -26.79
C GLY A 403 3.14 -6.33 -27.13
N LYS A 404 3.76 -6.23 -28.33
CA LYS A 404 5.17 -6.58 -28.37
C LYS A 404 5.96 -5.46 -27.69
N TRP A 405 6.93 -5.82 -26.85
CA TRP A 405 7.92 -4.86 -26.33
C TRP A 405 8.80 -4.44 -27.50
N ILE A 406 8.37 -3.41 -28.22
CA ILE A 406 9.20 -2.81 -29.26
C ILE A 406 10.14 -1.85 -28.55
N ARG A 407 11.45 -2.08 -28.68
CA ARG A 407 12.48 -1.15 -28.25
C ARG A 407 12.31 0.17 -28.99
N THR A 408 11.61 1.12 -28.45
CA THR A 408 11.53 2.51 -28.93
C THR A 408 12.50 3.41 -28.16
N PHE A 409 13.73 2.97 -27.94
CA PHE A 409 14.80 3.85 -27.51
C PHE A 409 15.49 4.45 -28.72
N GLY A 410 15.06 5.61 -29.17
CA GLY A 410 15.81 6.36 -30.16
C GLY A 410 15.08 7.43 -30.95
N LYS A 411 13.77 7.41 -31.05
CA LYS A 411 13.00 8.48 -31.71
C LYS A 411 11.66 8.66 -31.04
N THR A 412 11.63 9.39 -29.94
CA THR A 412 10.39 9.98 -29.43
C THR A 412 10.06 11.20 -30.31
N ASN A 413 9.28 10.98 -31.34
CA ASN A 413 8.37 12.02 -31.76
C ASN A 413 7.35 12.13 -30.63
N ALA A 414 7.35 13.26 -29.94
CA ALA A 414 6.38 13.62 -28.94
C ALA A 414 5.00 13.48 -29.56
N ILE A 415 4.29 12.42 -29.25
CA ILE A 415 2.86 12.35 -29.52
C ILE A 415 2.23 13.25 -28.47
N ASP A 416 1.70 14.35 -28.97
CA ASP A 416 1.04 15.41 -28.20
C ASP A 416 0.00 14.80 -27.25
N ALA A 417 0.24 14.91 -25.96
CA ALA A 417 -0.65 14.39 -24.91
C ALA A 417 -1.88 15.28 -24.69
N SER A 418 -2.03 16.35 -25.49
CA SER A 418 -3.06 17.40 -25.31
C SER A 418 -4.33 17.22 -26.13
N ALA A 419 -4.39 16.27 -27.04
CA ALA A 419 -5.56 16.10 -27.90
C ALA A 419 -6.38 14.88 -27.51
N THR A 420 -7.38 15.03 -26.67
CA THR A 420 -8.72 14.42 -26.90
C THR A 420 -9.68 14.88 -25.80
N ASN A 421 -10.47 15.90 -26.09
CA ASN A 421 -11.81 16.07 -25.56
C ASN A 421 -12.72 15.07 -26.29
N ASP A 422 -12.86 13.86 -25.78
CA ASP A 422 -13.88 12.91 -26.22
C ASP A 422 -14.98 12.82 -25.13
N PRO A 423 -16.27 12.86 -25.49
CA PRO A 423 -17.36 12.86 -24.52
C PRO A 423 -17.39 11.55 -23.71
N MET A 424 -17.62 11.69 -22.41
CA MET A 424 -17.75 10.57 -21.49
C MET A 424 -19.00 9.73 -21.81
N LEU A 425 -18.87 8.41 -21.71
CA LEU A 425 -20.02 7.50 -21.78
C LEU A 425 -20.94 7.72 -20.56
N PRO A 426 -22.28 7.77 -20.75
CA PRO A 426 -23.22 7.91 -19.63
C PRO A 426 -23.05 6.77 -18.60
N GLY A 427 -23.12 7.11 -17.30
CA GLY A 427 -22.95 6.18 -16.19
C GLY A 427 -21.52 6.05 -15.64
N PHE A 428 -20.51 6.62 -16.31
CA PHE A 428 -19.13 6.63 -15.81
C PHE A 428 -18.78 7.89 -14.98
N ALA A 429 -19.54 8.96 -15.13
CA ALA A 429 -19.32 10.23 -14.42
C ALA A 429 -19.50 10.06 -12.91
N GLU A 430 -20.56 9.43 -12.46
CA GLU A 430 -20.87 9.24 -11.03
C GLU A 430 -19.83 8.42 -10.27
N PHE A 431 -19.10 7.55 -10.96
CA PHE A 431 -18.07 6.71 -10.32
C PHE A 431 -16.78 7.47 -10.00
N PHE A 432 -16.55 8.63 -10.65
CA PHE A 432 -15.29 9.36 -10.56
C PHE A 432 -15.43 10.79 -10.04
N GLU A 433 -16.65 11.36 -10.03
CA GLU A 433 -16.90 12.73 -9.50
C GLU A 433 -16.90 12.79 -7.97
N LEU A 434 -17.12 11.67 -7.28
CA LEU A 434 -17.13 11.60 -5.81
C LEU A 434 -15.76 11.79 -5.14
N ASP A 435 -14.67 11.90 -5.90
CA ASP A 435 -13.30 11.98 -5.37
C ASP A 435 -12.59 13.33 -5.59
N TYR A 436 -13.29 14.36 -6.10
CA TYR A 436 -12.72 15.69 -6.38
C TYR A 436 -13.52 16.83 -5.73
N GLY A 437 -13.97 16.62 -4.49
CA GLY A 437 -14.50 17.66 -3.62
C GLY A 437 -13.49 17.97 -2.52
#